data_359ba7d6acecdc7b9ab78d8c18dfda34
#
_entry.id   359ba7d6acecdc7b9ab78d8c18dfda34
#
_cell.length_a   1.000
_cell.length_b   1.000
_cell.length_c   1.000
_cell.angle_alpha   90.00
_cell.angle_beta   90.00
_cell.angle_gamma   90.00
#
_symmetry.space_group_name_H-M   'P 1'
#
loop_
_entity.id
_entity.type
_entity.pdbx_description
1 polymer ?
#
loop_
_entity_poly.entity_id
_entity_poly.type
_entity_poly.pdbx_seq_one_letter_code
_entity_poly.pdbx_strand_id
1 'polypeptide(L)'
;MDTLKIQSALDVLHEGGGILYPFRNGYEKLASLLETVPTDTWRYDESVLGVLVLYLLKQGQAARAKSYLRARNLQFEKTYWFEFLELMVALHLGERVTESKLTMWRRLERKLPLQNTLLLGLYYNVLMAMLVRVGNLEAARNAGQQSISCFREEGHSYLEHFIHIHLADIDVIEGRLRRALRGLGTAERCLAQSGLTYGNEAEVIEVIRLAVAYERGEFVKVRDSSRRLRESLMNGDSWSELFFQLTRICVLSRYFLEGLHAAQHEIELFQADYVRRHAGRATTIDVLSAMVWRLEWNSAEAELYIEMVADVEMHSAVGRFLLAEQRVLLQQHGPTISDNPRAKIVSELQMAQSQRGQARRNLFERALSNAFKEGQIAPFLENRDALLGLSSQIKSIPALRRRPVMLRFANKILKSVDQSYVIPETLHKIGFSRRQYRVVAALQGGATNKQIARQLRTTEATVKYHLTSVYRITSVTKRLELIEFMYKNKIFLEN
;
A
#
# COMPACT_ATOMS: atom_id res chain seq x y z
N MET A 1 25.35 -42.58 2.84
CA MET A 1 24.63 -41.92 3.93
C MET A 1 23.16 -42.16 3.75
N ASP A 2 22.77 -42.93 4.33
CA ASP A 2 21.90 -43.74 5.16
C ASP A 2 20.44 -43.71 4.72
N THR A 3 20.07 -44.70 3.91
CA THR A 3 18.66 -44.97 3.54
C THR A 3 17.76 -45.00 4.79
N LEU A 4 18.26 -45.45 5.93
CA LEU A 4 17.58 -45.45 7.23
C LEU A 4 17.29 -44.03 7.77
N LYS A 5 18.22 -43.08 7.62
CA LYS A 5 18.00 -41.70 8.06
C LYS A 5 17.00 -40.97 7.18
N ILE A 6 17.04 -41.21 5.86
CA ILE A 6 16.12 -40.67 4.88
C ILE A 6 14.71 -41.18 5.15
N GLN A 7 14.54 -42.49 5.33
CA GLN A 7 13.26 -43.11 5.66
C GLN A 7 12.68 -42.54 6.95
N SER A 8 13.52 -42.44 8.01
CA SER A 8 13.14 -41.85 9.28
C SER A 8 12.68 -40.37 9.12
N ALA A 9 13.33 -39.58 8.24
CA ALA A 9 12.92 -38.19 7.99
C ALA A 9 11.58 -38.10 7.26
N LEU A 10 11.35 -39.00 6.31
CA LEU A 10 10.05 -39.07 5.60
C LEU A 10 8.92 -39.53 6.53
N ASP A 11 9.18 -40.51 7.39
CA ASP A 11 8.23 -41.00 8.40
C ASP A 11 7.86 -39.86 9.37
N VAL A 12 8.85 -39.10 9.88
CA VAL A 12 8.61 -37.91 10.71
C VAL A 12 7.79 -36.84 10.00
N LEU A 13 8.01 -36.61 8.69
CA LEU A 13 7.24 -35.67 7.91
C LEU A 13 5.78 -36.12 7.78
N HIS A 14 5.56 -37.38 7.41
CA HIS A 14 4.22 -37.92 7.19
C HIS A 14 3.41 -38.01 8.48
N GLU A 15 3.99 -38.56 9.55
CA GLU A 15 3.38 -38.65 10.88
C GLU A 15 3.12 -37.27 11.48
N GLY A 16 4.00 -36.29 11.20
CA GLY A 16 3.87 -34.90 11.62
C GLY A 16 2.80 -34.08 10.85
N GLY A 17 2.10 -34.72 9.91
CA GLY A 17 0.97 -34.12 9.16
C GLY A 17 1.24 -33.82 7.69
N GLY A 18 2.31 -34.37 7.10
CA GLY A 18 2.63 -34.21 5.68
C GLY A 18 2.81 -32.74 5.30
N ILE A 19 2.02 -32.25 4.33
CA ILE A 19 2.07 -30.84 3.88
C ILE A 19 1.78 -29.85 5.01
N LEU A 20 1.00 -30.23 6.01
CA LEU A 20 0.70 -29.40 7.18
C LEU A 20 1.82 -29.38 8.24
N TYR A 21 2.91 -30.13 8.03
CA TYR A 21 4.02 -30.24 8.98
C TYR A 21 4.56 -28.88 9.48
N PRO A 22 4.83 -27.85 8.61
CA PRO A 22 5.39 -26.59 9.07
C PRO A 22 4.45 -25.82 9.99
N PHE A 23 3.16 -25.98 9.81
CA PHE A 23 2.16 -25.32 10.66
C PHE A 23 2.02 -26.00 12.03
N ARG A 24 2.25 -27.30 12.13
CA ARG A 24 2.17 -28.06 13.38
C ARG A 24 3.48 -28.07 14.17
N ASN A 25 4.61 -28.08 13.46
CA ASN A 25 5.93 -28.32 14.06
C ASN A 25 6.89 -27.14 13.97
N GLY A 26 6.55 -26.11 13.17
CA GLY A 26 7.36 -24.92 12.92
C GLY A 26 8.33 -25.07 11.74
N TYR A 27 8.70 -23.93 11.17
CA TYR A 27 9.58 -23.88 10.00
C TYR A 27 11.05 -24.19 10.30
N GLU A 28 11.53 -23.99 11.54
CA GLU A 28 12.90 -24.37 11.94
C GLU A 28 13.09 -25.88 11.89
N LYS A 29 12.14 -26.64 12.45
CA LYS A 29 12.17 -28.10 12.38
C LYS A 29 12.03 -28.60 10.96
N LEU A 30 11.19 -27.94 10.15
CA LEU A 30 11.07 -28.26 8.73
C LEU A 30 12.40 -28.02 7.99
N ALA A 31 13.08 -26.90 8.24
CA ALA A 31 14.37 -26.62 7.61
C ALA A 31 15.39 -27.74 7.90
N SER A 32 15.54 -28.11 9.17
CA SER A 32 16.44 -29.21 9.59
C SER A 32 16.04 -30.54 8.96
N LEU A 33 14.73 -30.80 8.81
CA LEU A 33 14.25 -32.02 8.16
C LEU A 33 14.59 -32.03 6.67
N LEU A 34 14.38 -30.91 5.95
CA LEU A 34 14.68 -30.78 4.53
C LEU A 34 16.17 -30.92 4.20
N GLU A 35 17.07 -30.60 5.13
CA GLU A 35 18.52 -30.86 4.99
C GLU A 35 18.88 -32.35 4.98
N THR A 36 18.05 -33.20 5.57
CA THR A 36 18.26 -34.64 5.63
C THR A 36 17.62 -35.41 4.47
N VAL A 37 16.66 -34.80 3.79
CA VAL A 37 15.95 -35.40 2.65
C VAL A 37 16.72 -35.12 1.35
N PRO A 38 16.98 -36.13 0.47
CA PRO A 38 17.63 -35.93 -0.81
C PRO A 38 16.92 -34.88 -1.68
N THR A 39 17.72 -34.08 -2.38
CA THR A 39 17.24 -32.92 -3.13
C THR A 39 16.26 -33.23 -4.26
N ASP A 40 16.13 -34.47 -4.68
CA ASP A 40 15.22 -34.93 -5.73
C ASP A 40 13.99 -35.70 -5.23
N THR A 41 13.88 -35.95 -3.92
CA THR A 41 12.74 -36.66 -3.29
C THR A 41 11.40 -35.99 -3.57
N TRP A 42 11.38 -34.66 -3.74
CA TRP A 42 10.18 -33.89 -4.10
C TRP A 42 9.52 -34.36 -5.43
N ARG A 43 10.27 -35.09 -6.28
CA ARG A 43 9.74 -35.63 -7.55
C ARG A 43 8.82 -36.84 -7.34
N TYR A 44 8.93 -37.50 -6.20
CA TYR A 44 8.29 -38.78 -5.91
C TYR A 44 7.37 -38.73 -4.70
N ASP A 45 7.48 -37.69 -3.87
CA ASP A 45 6.70 -37.50 -2.66
C ASP A 45 5.98 -36.15 -2.65
N GLU A 46 4.65 -36.19 -2.64
CA GLU A 46 3.78 -35.00 -2.69
C GLU A 46 3.95 -34.14 -1.40
N SER A 47 4.14 -34.79 -0.24
CA SER A 47 4.32 -34.08 1.02
C SER A 47 5.63 -33.32 1.03
N VAL A 48 6.72 -33.93 0.53
CA VAL A 48 8.02 -33.25 0.40
C VAL A 48 7.94 -32.06 -0.55
N LEU A 49 7.29 -32.23 -1.71
CA LEU A 49 7.06 -31.13 -2.64
C LEU A 49 6.26 -30.01 -1.97
N GLY A 50 5.18 -30.36 -1.28
CA GLY A 50 4.30 -29.38 -0.61
C GLY A 50 5.03 -28.57 0.45
N VAL A 51 5.77 -29.24 1.36
CA VAL A 51 6.51 -28.52 2.42
C VAL A 51 7.69 -27.72 1.86
N LEU A 52 8.33 -28.19 0.79
CA LEU A 52 9.38 -27.44 0.09
C LEU A 52 8.83 -26.15 -0.52
N VAL A 53 7.68 -26.23 -1.15
CA VAL A 53 6.98 -25.05 -1.69
C VAL A 53 6.64 -24.05 -0.58
N LEU A 54 6.05 -24.52 0.53
CA LEU A 54 5.73 -23.67 1.69
C LEU A 54 6.97 -23.03 2.31
N TYR A 55 8.06 -23.80 2.43
CA TYR A 55 9.35 -23.31 2.92
C TYR A 55 9.91 -22.20 2.02
N LEU A 56 9.91 -22.41 0.70
CA LEU A 56 10.39 -21.42 -0.27
C LEU A 56 9.55 -20.15 -0.25
N LEU A 57 8.22 -20.26 -0.09
CA LEU A 57 7.34 -19.08 0.08
C LEU A 57 7.73 -18.30 1.33
N LYS A 58 7.96 -18.99 2.46
CA LYS A 58 8.40 -18.38 3.71
C LYS A 58 9.74 -17.66 3.60
N GLN A 59 10.64 -18.16 2.71
CA GLN A 59 11.93 -17.53 2.39
C GLN A 59 11.83 -16.45 1.29
N GLY A 60 10.64 -16.05 0.88
CA GLY A 60 10.46 -15.06 -0.18
C GLY A 60 10.82 -15.56 -1.60
N GLN A 61 10.99 -16.88 -1.81
CA GLN A 61 11.47 -17.48 -3.05
C GLN A 61 10.33 -18.04 -3.91
N ALA A 62 9.25 -17.28 -4.07
CA ALA A 62 8.03 -17.71 -4.78
C ALA A 62 8.29 -18.14 -6.24
N ALA A 63 9.24 -17.52 -6.94
CA ALA A 63 9.62 -17.91 -8.29
C ALA A 63 10.23 -19.32 -8.35
N ARG A 64 11.08 -19.67 -7.36
CA ARG A 64 11.62 -21.03 -7.21
C ARG A 64 10.52 -22.02 -6.86
N ALA A 65 9.61 -21.68 -5.94
CA ALA A 65 8.46 -22.50 -5.60
C ALA A 65 7.62 -22.82 -6.86
N LYS A 66 7.40 -21.82 -7.72
CA LYS A 66 6.70 -22.01 -9.00
C LYS A 66 7.42 -22.99 -9.94
N SER A 67 8.77 -22.92 -10.00
CA SER A 67 9.54 -23.84 -10.86
C SER A 67 9.44 -25.29 -10.39
N TYR A 68 9.43 -25.54 -9.06
CA TYR A 68 9.21 -26.88 -8.50
C TYR A 68 7.82 -27.42 -8.84
N LEU A 69 6.76 -26.62 -8.67
CA LEU A 69 5.39 -27.00 -9.03
C LEU A 69 5.25 -27.32 -10.53
N ARG A 70 5.95 -26.60 -11.42
CA ARG A 70 5.95 -26.84 -12.86
C ARG A 70 6.73 -28.07 -13.27
N ALA A 71 7.84 -28.35 -12.59
CA ALA A 71 8.73 -29.47 -12.90
C ALA A 71 8.26 -30.81 -12.28
N ARG A 72 7.10 -30.81 -11.61
CA ARG A 72 6.52 -32.00 -10.99
C ARG A 72 6.34 -33.15 -11.96
N ASN A 73 6.45 -34.38 -11.45
CA ASN A 73 6.07 -35.56 -12.21
C ASN A 73 4.55 -35.53 -12.47
N LEU A 74 4.13 -35.73 -13.73
CA LEU A 74 2.73 -35.78 -14.14
C LEU A 74 1.92 -36.92 -13.50
N GLN A 75 2.61 -37.85 -12.82
CA GLN A 75 1.98 -38.95 -12.07
C GLN A 75 1.31 -38.51 -10.75
N PHE A 76 1.61 -37.30 -10.22
CA PHE A 76 0.81 -36.76 -9.13
C PHE A 76 -0.57 -36.40 -9.67
N GLU A 77 -1.60 -37.13 -9.24
CA GLU A 77 -2.97 -36.75 -9.50
C GLU A 77 -3.20 -35.30 -9.04
N LYS A 78 -4.06 -34.54 -9.74
CA LYS A 78 -4.43 -33.18 -9.31
C LYS A 78 -5.25 -33.27 -8.02
N THR A 79 -4.56 -33.33 -6.91
CA THR A 79 -5.18 -33.26 -5.58
C THR A 79 -5.56 -31.82 -5.27
N TYR A 80 -6.46 -31.61 -4.30
CA TYR A 80 -6.80 -30.26 -3.81
C TYR A 80 -5.57 -29.52 -3.25
N TRP A 81 -4.56 -30.23 -2.77
CA TRP A 81 -3.29 -29.63 -2.33
C TRP A 81 -2.53 -28.93 -3.44
N PHE A 82 -2.58 -29.48 -4.65
CA PHE A 82 -1.94 -28.88 -5.80
C PHE A 82 -2.60 -27.54 -6.16
N GLU A 83 -3.93 -27.54 -6.26
CA GLU A 83 -4.71 -26.32 -6.54
C GLU A 83 -4.44 -25.26 -5.46
N PHE A 84 -4.30 -25.69 -4.18
CA PHE A 84 -3.99 -24.84 -3.05
C PHE A 84 -2.59 -24.21 -3.16
N LEU A 85 -1.55 -25.01 -3.39
CA LEU A 85 -0.17 -24.54 -3.50
C LEU A 85 0.07 -23.67 -4.74
N GLU A 86 -0.50 -24.03 -5.90
CA GLU A 86 -0.44 -23.19 -7.11
C GLU A 86 -1.01 -21.81 -6.87
N LEU A 87 -2.14 -21.72 -6.18
CA LEU A 87 -2.75 -20.43 -5.87
C LEU A 87 -1.94 -19.64 -4.83
N MET A 88 -1.44 -20.28 -3.77
CA MET A 88 -0.55 -19.61 -2.81
C MET A 88 0.67 -19.01 -3.51
N VAL A 89 1.33 -19.77 -4.38
CA VAL A 89 2.48 -19.30 -5.16
C VAL A 89 2.07 -18.12 -6.07
N ALA A 90 0.93 -18.23 -6.76
CA ALA A 90 0.41 -17.15 -7.62
C ALA A 90 0.14 -15.87 -6.81
N LEU A 91 -0.40 -16.00 -5.60
CA LEU A 91 -0.64 -14.87 -4.70
C LEU A 91 0.67 -14.22 -4.24
N HIS A 92 1.69 -14.99 -3.89
CA HIS A 92 3.00 -14.44 -3.51
C HIS A 92 3.72 -13.78 -4.69
N LEU A 93 3.55 -14.28 -5.90
CA LEU A 93 4.08 -13.67 -7.14
C LEU A 93 3.30 -12.43 -7.60
N GLY A 94 2.23 -12.06 -6.93
CA GLY A 94 1.41 -10.93 -7.36
C GLY A 94 0.58 -11.20 -8.62
N GLU A 95 0.35 -12.46 -8.99
CA GLU A 95 -0.44 -12.81 -10.16
C GLU A 95 -1.91 -12.39 -10.02
N ARG A 96 -2.54 -12.16 -11.18
CA ARG A 96 -3.94 -11.75 -11.26
C ARG A 96 -4.89 -12.77 -10.66
N VAL A 97 -5.82 -12.32 -9.83
CA VAL A 97 -6.99 -13.07 -9.39
C VAL A 97 -8.15 -12.76 -10.33
N THR A 98 -8.51 -13.73 -11.16
CA THR A 98 -9.68 -13.63 -12.05
C THR A 98 -10.94 -14.18 -11.38
N GLU A 99 -12.12 -13.78 -11.87
CA GLU A 99 -13.39 -14.34 -11.39
C GLU A 99 -13.46 -15.87 -11.58
N SER A 100 -12.84 -16.40 -12.65
CA SER A 100 -12.76 -17.86 -12.85
C SER A 100 -11.90 -18.55 -11.79
N LYS A 101 -10.74 -17.97 -11.41
CA LYS A 101 -9.91 -18.46 -10.31
C LYS A 101 -10.67 -18.41 -8.98
N LEU A 102 -11.37 -17.32 -8.71
CA LEU A 102 -12.17 -17.17 -7.49
C LEU A 102 -13.32 -18.19 -7.43
N THR A 103 -14.00 -18.41 -8.56
CA THR A 103 -15.07 -19.42 -8.66
C THR A 103 -14.51 -20.84 -8.47
N MET A 104 -13.37 -21.15 -9.09
CA MET A 104 -12.69 -22.43 -8.92
C MET A 104 -12.34 -22.65 -7.45
N TRP A 105 -11.79 -21.64 -6.78
CA TRP A 105 -11.42 -21.70 -5.36
C TRP A 105 -12.64 -21.95 -4.47
N ARG A 106 -13.76 -21.25 -4.70
CA ARG A 106 -15.01 -21.49 -3.97
C ARG A 106 -15.55 -22.91 -4.15
N ARG A 107 -15.34 -23.51 -5.32
CA ARG A 107 -15.72 -24.92 -5.57
C ARG A 107 -14.81 -25.91 -4.81
N LEU A 108 -13.57 -25.53 -4.55
CA LEU A 108 -12.63 -26.37 -3.83
C LEU A 108 -13.11 -26.65 -2.38
N GLU A 109 -13.80 -25.71 -1.74
CA GLU A 109 -14.36 -25.88 -0.40
C GLU A 109 -15.15 -27.18 -0.24
N ARG A 110 -15.91 -27.56 -1.27
CA ARG A 110 -16.73 -28.78 -1.25
C ARG A 110 -15.92 -30.08 -1.32
N LYS A 111 -14.64 -30.00 -1.71
CA LYS A 111 -13.73 -31.14 -1.78
C LYS A 111 -12.87 -31.27 -0.52
N LEU A 112 -12.87 -30.27 0.36
CA LEU A 112 -12.04 -30.28 1.55
C LEU A 112 -12.68 -31.17 2.65
N PRO A 113 -11.84 -31.91 3.42
CA PRO A 113 -12.32 -32.65 4.56
C PRO A 113 -12.76 -31.69 5.68
N LEU A 114 -14.06 -31.62 5.94
CA LEU A 114 -14.65 -30.68 6.90
C LEU A 114 -14.15 -30.88 8.36
N GLN A 115 -13.62 -32.05 8.67
CA GLN A 115 -13.05 -32.35 9.99
C GLN A 115 -11.63 -31.78 10.16
N ASN A 116 -10.97 -31.33 9.09
CA ASN A 116 -9.65 -30.74 9.14
C ASN A 116 -9.75 -29.21 9.27
N THR A 117 -9.99 -28.74 10.48
CA THR A 117 -10.17 -27.32 10.80
C THR A 117 -8.95 -26.47 10.48
N LEU A 118 -7.73 -27.02 10.63
CA LEU A 118 -6.49 -26.35 10.22
C LEU A 118 -6.50 -26.05 8.70
N LEU A 119 -6.84 -27.05 7.89
CA LEU A 119 -6.91 -26.89 6.42
C LEU A 119 -8.01 -25.90 6.02
N LEU A 120 -9.19 -25.95 6.66
CA LEU A 120 -10.24 -24.98 6.43
C LEU A 120 -9.82 -23.56 6.79
N GLY A 121 -9.10 -23.39 7.89
CA GLY A 121 -8.52 -22.10 8.29
C GLY A 121 -7.57 -21.54 7.22
N LEU A 122 -6.70 -22.37 6.67
CA LEU A 122 -5.80 -22.01 5.56
C LEU A 122 -6.57 -21.68 4.29
N TYR A 123 -7.62 -22.45 3.98
CA TYR A 123 -8.51 -22.19 2.84
C TYR A 123 -9.16 -20.79 2.94
N TYR A 124 -9.74 -20.45 4.08
CA TYR A 124 -10.38 -19.13 4.29
C TYR A 124 -9.36 -17.99 4.30
N ASN A 125 -8.13 -18.22 4.77
CA ASN A 125 -7.04 -17.24 4.66
C ASN A 125 -6.73 -16.90 3.19
N VAL A 126 -6.57 -17.93 2.34
CA VAL A 126 -6.33 -17.73 0.91
C VAL A 126 -7.53 -17.06 0.23
N LEU A 127 -8.76 -17.48 0.56
CA LEU A 127 -9.98 -16.85 0.05
C LEU A 127 -10.03 -15.36 0.44
N MET A 128 -9.69 -15.02 1.68
CA MET A 128 -9.59 -13.63 2.13
C MET A 128 -8.60 -12.83 1.28
N ALA A 129 -7.39 -13.36 1.06
CA ALA A 129 -6.36 -12.69 0.24
C ALA A 129 -6.83 -12.48 -1.21
N MET A 130 -7.54 -13.44 -1.81
CA MET A 130 -8.13 -13.27 -3.15
C MET A 130 -9.20 -12.18 -3.18
N LEU A 131 -10.09 -12.17 -2.18
CA LEU A 131 -11.19 -11.20 -2.07
C LEU A 131 -10.67 -9.77 -1.85
N VAL A 132 -9.59 -9.61 -1.07
CA VAL A 132 -8.88 -8.32 -0.93
C VAL A 132 -8.41 -7.84 -2.30
N ARG A 133 -7.75 -8.68 -3.09
CA ARG A 133 -7.23 -8.30 -4.41
C ARG A 133 -8.30 -7.91 -5.43
N VAL A 134 -9.46 -8.53 -5.38
CA VAL A 134 -10.59 -8.13 -6.24
C VAL A 134 -11.38 -6.94 -5.69
N GLY A 135 -11.01 -6.42 -4.50
CA GLY A 135 -11.62 -5.25 -3.88
C GLY A 135 -12.90 -5.54 -3.09
N ASN A 136 -13.27 -6.81 -2.90
CA ASN A 136 -14.43 -7.18 -2.09
C ASN A 136 -14.04 -7.30 -0.60
N LEU A 137 -13.84 -6.15 0.06
CA LEU A 137 -13.31 -6.08 1.41
C LEU A 137 -14.29 -6.61 2.47
N GLU A 138 -15.61 -6.53 2.23
CA GLU A 138 -16.61 -7.09 3.15
C GLU A 138 -16.56 -8.62 3.15
N ALA A 139 -16.60 -9.25 1.98
CA ALA A 139 -16.46 -10.70 1.88
C ALA A 139 -15.10 -11.18 2.40
N ALA A 140 -14.02 -10.40 2.18
CA ALA A 140 -12.71 -10.69 2.74
C ALA A 140 -12.71 -10.73 4.27
N ARG A 141 -13.40 -9.79 4.93
CA ARG A 141 -13.57 -9.79 6.39
C ARG A 141 -14.30 -11.04 6.88
N ASN A 142 -15.36 -11.44 6.18
CA ASN A 142 -16.13 -12.64 6.55
C ASN A 142 -15.25 -13.89 6.44
N ALA A 143 -14.49 -14.05 5.35
CA ALA A 143 -13.54 -15.15 5.20
C ALA A 143 -12.46 -15.11 6.30
N GLY A 144 -11.94 -13.94 6.65
CA GLY A 144 -10.99 -13.78 7.75
C GLY A 144 -11.57 -14.22 9.10
N GLN A 145 -12.83 -13.90 9.40
CA GLN A 145 -13.48 -14.37 10.64
C GLN A 145 -13.65 -15.88 10.67
N GLN A 146 -13.99 -16.50 9.54
CA GLN A 146 -14.06 -17.98 9.44
C GLN A 146 -12.68 -18.60 9.66
N SER A 147 -11.63 -18.03 9.06
CA SER A 147 -10.25 -18.48 9.28
C SER A 147 -9.84 -18.39 10.75
N ILE A 148 -10.13 -17.27 11.43
CA ILE A 148 -9.86 -17.10 12.86
C ILE A 148 -10.60 -18.16 13.68
N SER A 149 -11.88 -18.44 13.37
CA SER A 149 -12.66 -19.47 14.09
C SER A 149 -11.98 -20.83 14.00
N CYS A 150 -11.58 -21.24 12.80
CA CYS A 150 -10.88 -22.49 12.56
C CYS A 150 -9.54 -22.57 13.31
N PHE A 151 -8.72 -21.53 13.26
CA PHE A 151 -7.41 -21.53 13.93
C PHE A 151 -7.54 -21.52 15.46
N ARG A 152 -8.58 -20.89 16.02
CA ARG A 152 -8.85 -20.94 17.46
C ARG A 152 -9.31 -22.30 17.93
N GLU A 153 -10.13 -22.99 17.14
CA GLU A 153 -10.55 -24.35 17.43
C GLU A 153 -9.34 -25.32 17.50
N GLU A 154 -8.34 -25.10 16.62
CA GLU A 154 -7.07 -25.84 16.63
C GLU A 154 -6.05 -25.32 17.68
N GLY A 155 -6.32 -24.22 18.37
CA GLY A 155 -5.36 -23.58 19.27
C GLY A 155 -4.16 -22.94 18.53
N HIS A 156 -4.32 -22.60 17.24
CA HIS A 156 -3.21 -22.25 16.36
C HIS A 156 -2.95 -20.74 16.28
N SER A 157 -2.48 -20.16 17.39
CA SER A 157 -2.26 -18.70 17.51
C SER A 157 -1.24 -18.13 16.50
N TYR A 158 -0.26 -18.93 16.05
CA TYR A 158 0.69 -18.48 15.00
C TYR A 158 0.01 -18.18 13.68
N LEU A 159 -0.96 -18.98 13.24
CA LEU A 159 -1.69 -18.70 12.00
C LEU A 159 -2.75 -17.60 12.21
N GLU A 160 -3.37 -17.56 13.40
CA GLU A 160 -4.34 -16.51 13.73
C GLU A 160 -3.72 -15.10 13.63
N HIS A 161 -2.44 -14.91 14.02
CA HIS A 161 -1.82 -13.58 13.97
C HIS A 161 -1.78 -12.99 12.56
N PHE A 162 -1.53 -13.79 11.51
CA PHE A 162 -1.54 -13.31 10.12
C PHE A 162 -2.90 -12.78 9.71
N ILE A 163 -3.99 -13.45 10.13
CA ILE A 163 -5.34 -13.01 9.81
C ILE A 163 -5.63 -11.65 10.43
N HIS A 164 -5.19 -11.43 11.67
CA HIS A 164 -5.33 -10.12 12.32
C HIS A 164 -4.54 -9.02 11.61
N ILE A 165 -3.39 -9.32 11.03
CA ILE A 165 -2.61 -8.38 10.22
C ILE A 165 -3.36 -8.02 8.93
N HIS A 166 -3.86 -9.02 8.19
CA HIS A 166 -4.67 -8.78 6.98
C HIS A 166 -5.92 -7.94 7.26
N LEU A 167 -6.63 -8.24 8.35
CA LEU A 167 -7.80 -7.45 8.75
C LEU A 167 -7.43 -6.02 9.17
N ALA A 168 -6.27 -5.84 9.82
CA ALA A 168 -5.76 -4.51 10.15
C ALA A 168 -5.37 -3.71 8.90
N ASP A 169 -4.80 -4.34 7.88
CA ASP A 169 -4.49 -3.69 6.60
C ASP A 169 -5.76 -3.21 5.89
N ILE A 170 -6.80 -4.05 5.82
CA ILE A 170 -8.13 -3.64 5.34
C ILE A 170 -8.65 -2.43 6.13
N ASP A 171 -8.50 -2.44 7.45
CA ASP A 171 -8.94 -1.32 8.30
C ASP A 171 -8.16 -0.02 8.02
N VAL A 172 -6.86 -0.10 7.67
CA VAL A 172 -6.06 1.06 7.24
C VAL A 172 -6.56 1.61 5.91
N ILE A 173 -6.78 0.74 4.91
CA ILE A 173 -7.31 1.13 3.59
C ILE A 173 -8.65 1.87 3.74
N GLU A 174 -9.51 1.41 4.63
CA GLU A 174 -10.80 2.03 4.89
C GLU A 174 -10.75 3.24 5.84
N GLY A 175 -9.59 3.54 6.43
CA GLY A 175 -9.41 4.65 7.37
C GLY A 175 -9.91 4.39 8.78
N ARG A 176 -10.06 3.13 9.19
CA ARG A 176 -10.47 2.70 10.56
C ARG A 176 -9.27 2.46 11.46
N LEU A 177 -8.44 3.48 11.63
CA LEU A 177 -7.09 3.37 12.21
C LEU A 177 -7.07 2.82 13.65
N ARG A 178 -8.06 3.17 14.47
CA ARG A 178 -8.17 2.66 15.85
C ARG A 178 -8.47 1.16 15.86
N ARG A 179 -9.27 0.69 14.89
CA ARG A 179 -9.57 -0.73 14.74
C ARG A 179 -8.33 -1.48 14.24
N ALA A 180 -7.60 -0.93 13.28
CA ALA A 180 -6.32 -1.46 12.81
C ALA A 180 -5.33 -1.67 13.97
N LEU A 181 -5.12 -0.64 14.81
CA LEU A 181 -4.21 -0.76 15.96
C LEU A 181 -4.64 -1.82 16.98
N ARG A 182 -5.95 -1.97 17.23
CA ARG A 182 -6.44 -3.07 18.10
C ARG A 182 -6.18 -4.44 17.47
N GLY A 183 -6.39 -4.58 16.17
CA GLY A 183 -6.08 -5.79 15.40
C GLY A 183 -4.60 -6.15 15.50
N LEU A 184 -3.70 -5.19 15.29
CA LEU A 184 -2.25 -5.39 15.42
C LEU A 184 -1.84 -5.80 16.84
N GLY A 185 -2.43 -5.18 17.88
CA GLY A 185 -2.18 -5.60 19.26
C GLY A 185 -2.69 -7.02 19.56
N THR A 186 -3.72 -7.50 18.84
CA THR A 186 -4.15 -8.89 18.92
C THR A 186 -3.17 -9.79 18.17
N ALA A 187 -2.72 -9.41 16.97
CA ALA A 187 -1.72 -10.15 16.22
C ALA A 187 -0.43 -10.37 17.04
N GLU A 188 0.06 -9.32 17.72
CA GLU A 188 1.24 -9.42 18.59
C GLU A 188 1.05 -10.40 19.75
N ARG A 189 -0.12 -10.37 20.39
CA ARG A 189 -0.44 -11.34 21.46
C ARG A 189 -0.49 -12.78 20.94
N CYS A 190 -1.13 -12.99 19.80
CA CYS A 190 -1.19 -14.30 19.15
C CYS A 190 0.22 -14.81 18.79
N LEU A 191 1.08 -13.95 18.26
CA LEU A 191 2.46 -14.29 17.95
C LEU A 191 3.25 -14.67 19.21
N ALA A 192 3.14 -13.86 20.28
CA ALA A 192 3.81 -14.14 21.56
C ALA A 192 3.31 -15.43 22.21
N GLN A 193 2.01 -15.72 22.14
CA GLN A 193 1.42 -16.95 22.67
C GLN A 193 1.83 -18.20 21.90
N SER A 194 2.11 -18.07 20.61
CA SER A 194 2.52 -19.22 19.78
C SER A 194 3.87 -19.78 20.15
N GLY A 195 4.76 -18.97 20.73
CA GLY A 195 6.17 -19.32 20.94
C GLY A 195 6.95 -19.59 19.64
N LEU A 196 6.32 -19.36 18.48
CA LEU A 196 6.92 -19.56 17.15
C LEU A 196 7.29 -18.19 16.58
N THR A 197 8.56 -18.02 16.27
CA THR A 197 9.07 -16.89 15.48
C THR A 197 9.98 -17.47 14.42
N TYR A 198 9.68 -17.21 13.16
CA TYR A 198 10.49 -17.72 12.07
C TYR A 198 10.49 -16.74 10.90
N GLY A 199 11.40 -15.78 10.95
CA GLY A 199 11.56 -14.81 9.89
C GLY A 199 11.20 -13.39 10.30
N ASN A 200 10.36 -12.71 9.52
CA ASN A 200 10.11 -11.27 9.63
C ASN A 200 8.71 -10.91 10.13
N GLU A 201 8.10 -11.72 11.00
CA GLU A 201 6.75 -11.50 11.51
C GLU A 201 6.59 -10.11 12.18
N ALA A 202 7.60 -9.68 12.94
CA ALA A 202 7.59 -8.38 13.60
C ALA A 202 7.61 -7.22 12.59
N GLU A 203 8.40 -7.34 11.53
CA GLU A 203 8.50 -6.36 10.45
C GLU A 203 7.19 -6.28 9.66
N VAL A 204 6.53 -7.41 9.42
CA VAL A 204 5.21 -7.46 8.77
C VAL A 204 4.17 -6.67 9.58
N ILE A 205 4.12 -6.87 10.90
CA ILE A 205 3.26 -6.09 11.81
C ILE A 205 3.64 -4.60 11.76
N GLU A 206 4.94 -4.30 11.74
CA GLU A 206 5.44 -2.92 11.74
C GLU A 206 5.04 -2.17 10.46
N VAL A 207 5.03 -2.81 9.28
CA VAL A 207 4.57 -2.17 8.04
C VAL A 207 3.16 -1.61 8.18
N ILE A 208 2.21 -2.40 8.72
CA ILE A 208 0.83 -1.94 8.89
C ILE A 208 0.75 -0.87 9.99
N ARG A 209 1.57 -0.97 11.03
CA ARG A 209 1.66 0.08 12.07
C ARG A 209 2.17 1.38 11.50
N LEU A 210 3.15 1.34 10.59
CA LEU A 210 3.64 2.53 9.88
C LEU A 210 2.62 3.07 8.89
N ALA A 211 1.77 2.22 8.30
CA ALA A 211 0.67 2.70 7.47
C ALA A 211 -0.33 3.52 8.31
N VAL A 212 -0.62 3.12 9.55
CA VAL A 212 -1.39 3.94 10.50
C VAL A 212 -0.66 5.24 10.85
N ALA A 213 0.66 5.19 11.08
CA ALA A 213 1.47 6.37 11.35
C ALA A 213 1.45 7.35 10.17
N TYR A 214 1.58 6.85 8.94
CA TYR A 214 1.44 7.63 7.71
C TYR A 214 0.08 8.36 7.65
N GLU A 215 -1.02 7.64 7.85
CA GLU A 215 -2.35 8.24 7.85
C GLU A 215 -2.49 9.37 8.90
N ARG A 216 -1.73 9.31 9.99
CA ARG A 216 -1.66 10.34 11.04
C ARG A 216 -0.64 11.44 10.79
N GLY A 217 0.06 11.41 9.65
CA GLY A 217 1.04 12.41 9.26
C GLY A 217 2.41 12.27 9.95
N GLU A 218 2.74 11.09 10.46
CA GLU A 218 4.03 10.78 11.12
C GLU A 218 5.08 10.33 10.07
N PHE A 219 5.29 11.13 9.03
CA PHE A 219 6.09 10.75 7.85
C PHE A 219 7.56 10.48 8.15
N VAL A 220 8.15 11.19 9.13
CA VAL A 220 9.55 10.98 9.54
C VAL A 220 9.75 9.55 10.03
N LYS A 221 8.81 9.03 10.83
CA LYS A 221 8.86 7.66 11.32
C LYS A 221 8.83 6.63 10.18
N VAL A 222 8.01 6.88 9.15
CA VAL A 222 7.95 6.02 7.97
C VAL A 222 9.27 6.05 7.21
N ARG A 223 9.79 7.25 6.92
CA ARG A 223 11.08 7.43 6.21
C ARG A 223 12.21 6.67 6.91
N ASP A 224 12.33 6.83 8.22
CA ASP A 224 13.45 6.28 8.99
C ASP A 224 13.43 4.74 9.06
N SER A 225 12.26 4.12 8.90
CA SER A 225 12.09 2.66 8.87
C SER A 225 12.07 2.06 7.46
N SER A 226 11.91 2.86 6.40
CA SER A 226 11.62 2.41 5.04
C SER A 226 12.65 1.42 4.49
N ARG A 227 13.94 1.74 4.61
CA ARG A 227 15.03 0.91 4.10
C ARG A 227 15.05 -0.47 4.75
N ARG A 228 15.03 -0.53 6.08
CA ARG A 228 15.08 -1.78 6.84
C ARG A 228 13.88 -2.67 6.50
N LEU A 229 12.68 -2.10 6.45
CA LEU A 229 11.47 -2.87 6.15
C LEU A 229 11.44 -3.35 4.70
N ARG A 230 11.90 -2.54 3.75
CA ARG A 230 12.02 -2.96 2.35
C ARG A 230 12.97 -4.15 2.21
N GLU A 231 14.15 -4.09 2.83
CA GLU A 231 15.12 -5.19 2.84
C GLU A 231 14.54 -6.45 3.50
N SER A 232 13.82 -6.31 4.61
CA SER A 232 13.16 -7.41 5.30
C SER A 232 12.06 -8.06 4.44
N LEU A 233 11.20 -7.27 3.80
CA LEU A 233 10.16 -7.82 2.92
C LEU A 233 10.73 -8.48 1.66
N MET A 234 11.88 -8.03 1.17
CA MET A 234 12.54 -8.64 0.01
C MET A 234 13.17 -9.99 0.32
N ASN A 235 13.59 -10.23 1.55
CA ASN A 235 14.32 -11.43 1.95
C ASN A 235 13.48 -12.38 2.85
N GLY A 236 12.25 -12.03 3.17
CA GLY A 236 11.37 -12.79 4.06
C GLY A 236 9.99 -13.04 3.48
N ASP A 237 9.10 -13.45 4.36
CA ASP A 237 7.68 -13.63 4.03
C ASP A 237 7.03 -12.28 3.70
N SER A 238 6.44 -12.19 2.54
CA SER A 238 5.71 -11.00 2.11
C SER A 238 4.76 -11.35 0.98
N TRP A 239 3.58 -10.76 1.02
CA TRP A 239 2.60 -10.82 -0.06
C TRP A 239 2.49 -9.46 -0.75
N SER A 240 1.96 -9.44 -1.97
CA SER A 240 1.96 -8.24 -2.80
C SER A 240 1.23 -7.04 -2.19
N GLU A 241 0.14 -7.25 -1.43
CA GLU A 241 -0.58 -6.14 -0.77
C GLU A 241 0.29 -5.45 0.27
N LEU A 242 1.02 -6.21 1.08
CA LEU A 242 1.94 -5.66 2.08
C LEU A 242 3.07 -4.86 1.42
N PHE A 243 3.63 -5.39 0.32
CA PHE A 243 4.65 -4.70 -0.48
C PHE A 243 4.11 -3.37 -1.01
N PHE A 244 2.91 -3.35 -1.61
CA PHE A 244 2.31 -2.12 -2.12
C PHE A 244 1.91 -1.14 -1.03
N GLN A 245 1.49 -1.62 0.13
CA GLN A 245 1.23 -0.76 1.28
C GLN A 245 2.51 -0.05 1.74
N LEU A 246 3.62 -0.79 1.87
CA LEU A 246 4.92 -0.19 2.20
C LEU A 246 5.36 0.81 1.13
N THR A 247 5.26 0.43 -0.16
CA THR A 247 5.60 1.31 -1.29
C THR A 247 4.85 2.64 -1.18
N ARG A 248 3.52 2.59 -1.00
CA ARG A 248 2.68 3.79 -0.89
C ARG A 248 3.16 4.73 0.19
N ILE A 249 3.32 4.21 1.41
CA ILE A 249 3.67 5.06 2.55
C ILE A 249 5.10 5.62 2.45
N CYS A 250 6.05 4.86 1.87
CA CYS A 250 7.42 5.31 1.69
C CYS A 250 7.52 6.41 0.63
N VAL A 251 6.97 6.18 -0.56
CA VAL A 251 6.96 7.15 -1.67
C VAL A 251 6.33 8.47 -1.24
N LEU A 252 5.13 8.42 -0.66
CA LEU A 252 4.41 9.64 -0.28
C LEU A 252 5.03 10.33 0.94
N SER A 253 5.60 9.59 1.90
CA SER A 253 6.35 10.21 3.00
C SER A 253 7.60 10.94 2.51
N ARG A 254 8.35 10.34 1.58
CA ARG A 254 9.48 11.00 0.92
C ARG A 254 9.04 12.24 0.18
N TYR A 255 7.94 12.16 -0.57
CA TYR A 255 7.38 13.31 -1.25
C TYR A 255 7.06 14.47 -0.31
N PHE A 256 6.35 14.21 0.80
CA PHE A 256 5.96 15.26 1.75
C PHE A 256 7.10 15.81 2.60
N LEU A 257 8.19 15.08 2.77
CA LEU A 257 9.35 15.51 3.54
C LEU A 257 10.46 16.13 2.69
N GLU A 258 10.72 15.58 1.50
CA GLU A 258 11.92 15.82 0.72
C GLU A 258 11.62 16.24 -0.74
N GLY A 259 10.34 16.13 -1.17
CA GLY A 259 9.88 16.59 -2.47
C GLY A 259 9.94 15.56 -3.59
N LEU A 260 9.73 16.04 -4.83
CA LEU A 260 9.53 15.24 -6.03
C LEU A 260 10.67 14.25 -6.30
N HIS A 261 11.91 14.71 -6.31
CA HIS A 261 13.06 13.87 -6.61
C HIS A 261 13.24 12.68 -5.65
N ALA A 262 13.00 12.92 -4.36
CA ALA A 262 13.10 11.87 -3.36
C ALA A 262 11.98 10.83 -3.55
N ALA A 263 10.78 11.26 -3.92
CA ALA A 263 9.68 10.35 -4.22
C ALA A 263 9.95 9.51 -5.48
N GLN A 264 10.49 10.11 -6.53
CA GLN A 264 10.83 9.40 -7.76
C GLN A 264 11.95 8.37 -7.56
N HIS A 265 12.99 8.75 -6.82
CA HIS A 265 14.02 7.78 -6.46
C HIS A 265 13.45 6.60 -5.65
N GLU A 266 12.52 6.85 -4.74
CA GLU A 266 11.87 5.79 -3.98
C GLU A 266 10.99 4.91 -4.89
N ILE A 267 10.28 5.49 -5.88
CA ILE A 267 9.53 4.77 -6.91
C ILE A 267 10.45 3.83 -7.70
N GLU A 268 11.60 4.32 -8.18
CA GLU A 268 12.58 3.52 -8.92
C GLU A 268 13.09 2.33 -8.10
N LEU A 269 13.41 2.55 -6.82
CA LEU A 269 13.85 1.49 -5.91
C LEU A 269 12.79 0.40 -5.76
N PHE A 270 11.53 0.77 -5.50
CA PHE A 270 10.44 -0.20 -5.36
C PHE A 270 10.09 -0.89 -6.67
N GLN A 271 10.21 -0.19 -7.80
CA GLN A 271 10.03 -0.80 -9.12
C GLN A 271 11.08 -1.88 -9.39
N ALA A 272 12.35 -1.61 -9.10
CA ALA A 272 13.42 -2.58 -9.24
C ALA A 272 13.23 -3.80 -8.32
N ASP A 273 12.78 -3.58 -7.09
CA ASP A 273 12.46 -4.66 -6.14
C ASP A 273 11.27 -5.49 -6.62
N TYR A 274 10.23 -4.85 -7.16
CA TYR A 274 9.06 -5.54 -7.68
C TYR A 274 9.42 -6.49 -8.83
N VAL A 275 10.20 -6.03 -9.80
CA VAL A 275 10.64 -6.83 -10.95
C VAL A 275 11.46 -8.05 -10.50
N ARG A 276 12.27 -7.91 -9.45
CA ARG A 276 13.06 -9.03 -8.91
C ARG A 276 12.22 -10.11 -8.24
N ARG A 277 11.09 -9.75 -7.66
CA ARG A 277 10.29 -10.65 -6.80
C ARG A 277 8.97 -11.12 -7.42
N HIS A 278 8.36 -10.29 -8.21
CA HIS A 278 7.01 -10.50 -8.71
C HIS A 278 6.97 -10.62 -10.24
N ALA A 279 5.93 -11.26 -10.75
CA ALA A 279 5.69 -11.35 -12.17
C ALA A 279 4.76 -10.22 -12.64
N GLY A 280 5.04 -9.66 -13.81
CA GLY A 280 4.20 -8.68 -14.46
C GLY A 280 4.53 -7.23 -14.11
N ARG A 281 3.65 -6.32 -14.51
CA ARG A 281 3.80 -4.88 -14.35
C ARG A 281 3.33 -4.41 -12.97
N ALA A 282 4.06 -3.50 -12.37
CA ALA A 282 3.74 -2.90 -11.07
C ALA A 282 2.72 -1.75 -11.21
N THR A 283 1.51 -2.03 -11.71
CA THR A 283 0.48 -1.01 -11.98
C THR A 283 0.15 -0.12 -10.78
N THR A 284 0.26 -0.63 -9.56
CA THR A 284 0.08 0.18 -8.34
C THR A 284 1.17 1.25 -8.21
N ILE A 285 2.41 0.98 -8.67
CA ILE A 285 3.50 1.95 -8.66
C ILE A 285 3.25 3.02 -9.71
N ASP A 286 2.70 2.65 -10.88
CA ASP A 286 2.31 3.62 -11.91
C ASP A 286 1.25 4.59 -11.39
N VAL A 287 0.25 4.10 -10.63
CA VAL A 287 -0.76 4.97 -9.99
C VAL A 287 -0.13 5.90 -8.94
N LEU A 288 0.87 5.44 -8.20
CA LEU A 288 1.62 6.31 -7.27
C LEU A 288 2.40 7.39 -8.00
N SER A 289 2.99 7.07 -9.16
CA SER A 289 3.63 8.05 -10.04
C SER A 289 2.64 9.11 -10.50
N ALA A 290 1.46 8.69 -10.98
CA ALA A 290 0.37 9.61 -11.32
C ALA A 290 -0.01 10.53 -10.15
N MET A 291 -0.10 9.97 -8.94
CA MET A 291 -0.43 10.74 -7.74
C MET A 291 0.63 11.79 -7.40
N VAL A 292 1.91 11.44 -7.50
CA VAL A 292 3.04 12.37 -7.27
C VAL A 292 3.01 13.51 -8.29
N TRP A 293 2.84 13.20 -9.59
CA TRP A 293 2.74 14.22 -10.63
C TRP A 293 1.53 15.15 -10.46
N ARG A 294 0.39 14.59 -10.07
CA ARG A 294 -0.80 15.43 -9.76
C ARG A 294 -0.51 16.38 -8.58
N LEU A 295 0.18 15.91 -7.57
CA LEU A 295 0.59 16.74 -6.41
C LEU A 295 1.57 17.85 -6.82
N GLU A 296 2.34 17.67 -7.90
CA GLU A 296 3.20 18.68 -8.51
C GLU A 296 2.47 19.56 -9.56
N TRP A 297 1.13 19.45 -9.64
CA TRP A 297 0.28 20.15 -10.62
C TRP A 297 0.59 19.83 -12.09
N ASN A 298 1.29 18.77 -12.37
CA ASN A 298 1.47 18.24 -13.71
C ASN A 298 0.37 17.23 -14.05
N SER A 299 -0.83 17.73 -14.35
CA SER A 299 -1.99 16.88 -14.64
C SER A 299 -1.82 16.07 -15.93
N ALA A 300 -1.10 16.60 -16.92
CA ALA A 300 -0.87 15.91 -18.19
C ALA A 300 -0.04 14.64 -17.96
N GLU A 301 1.04 14.72 -17.20
CA GLU A 301 1.86 13.57 -16.85
C GLU A 301 1.09 12.57 -15.95
N ALA A 302 0.33 13.08 -14.98
CA ALA A 302 -0.50 12.22 -14.15
C ALA A 302 -1.55 11.45 -14.97
N GLU A 303 -2.18 12.10 -15.98
CA GLU A 303 -3.15 11.48 -16.88
C GLU A 303 -2.52 10.38 -17.73
N LEU A 304 -1.30 10.59 -18.26
CA LEU A 304 -0.56 9.55 -19.00
C LEU A 304 -0.38 8.27 -18.18
N TYR A 305 0.07 8.39 -16.91
CA TYR A 305 0.20 7.22 -16.03
C TYR A 305 -1.15 6.53 -15.76
N ILE A 306 -2.24 7.29 -15.61
CA ILE A 306 -3.58 6.71 -15.40
C ILE A 306 -4.08 6.01 -16.67
N GLU A 307 -3.85 6.58 -17.86
CA GLU A 307 -4.17 5.95 -19.14
C GLU A 307 -3.41 4.65 -19.34
N MET A 308 -2.11 4.63 -19.02
CA MET A 308 -1.28 3.42 -19.09
C MET A 308 -1.80 2.26 -18.24
N VAL A 309 -2.55 2.53 -17.17
CA VAL A 309 -3.15 1.50 -16.29
C VAL A 309 -4.65 1.31 -16.53
N ALA A 310 -5.29 2.14 -17.39
CA ALA A 310 -6.73 2.09 -17.62
C ALA A 310 -7.17 0.74 -18.22
N ASP A 311 -6.37 0.19 -19.15
CA ASP A 311 -6.62 -1.07 -19.84
C ASP A 311 -6.03 -2.29 -19.13
N VAL A 312 -5.31 -2.06 -18.02
CA VAL A 312 -4.71 -3.11 -17.21
C VAL A 312 -5.51 -3.30 -15.94
N GLU A 313 -5.98 -4.50 -15.72
CA GLU A 313 -6.73 -4.81 -14.50
C GLU A 313 -5.84 -4.71 -13.27
N MET A 314 -6.26 -3.91 -12.30
CA MET A 314 -5.55 -3.69 -11.05
C MET A 314 -5.59 -4.94 -10.16
N HIS A 315 -4.42 -5.42 -9.70
CA HIS A 315 -4.27 -6.66 -8.94
C HIS A 315 -4.03 -6.45 -7.43
N SER A 316 -4.28 -5.25 -6.95
CA SER A 316 -4.04 -4.83 -5.56
C SER A 316 -5.21 -4.00 -5.05
N ALA A 317 -5.64 -4.24 -3.81
CA ALA A 317 -6.65 -3.40 -3.15
C ALA A 317 -6.15 -1.97 -2.96
N VAL A 318 -4.88 -1.79 -2.57
CA VAL A 318 -4.23 -0.48 -2.46
C VAL A 318 -4.24 0.24 -3.80
N GLY A 319 -3.86 -0.45 -4.87
CA GLY A 319 -3.85 0.11 -6.22
C GLY A 319 -5.25 0.48 -6.71
N ARG A 320 -6.26 -0.38 -6.52
CA ARG A 320 -7.67 -0.09 -6.89
C ARG A 320 -8.19 1.16 -6.18
N PHE A 321 -7.91 1.25 -4.90
CA PHE A 321 -8.32 2.38 -4.09
C PHE A 321 -7.67 3.69 -4.58
N LEU A 322 -6.34 3.70 -4.77
CA LEU A 322 -5.61 4.85 -5.28
C LEU A 322 -6.06 5.24 -6.69
N LEU A 323 -6.26 4.27 -7.58
CA LEU A 323 -6.72 4.52 -8.95
C LEU A 323 -8.10 5.18 -8.96
N ALA A 324 -9.04 4.70 -8.14
CA ALA A 324 -10.37 5.29 -8.01
C ALA A 324 -10.29 6.75 -7.52
N GLU A 325 -9.45 7.03 -6.52
CA GLU A 325 -9.22 8.41 -6.05
C GLU A 325 -8.61 9.30 -7.14
N GLN A 326 -7.59 8.83 -7.86
CA GLN A 326 -6.93 9.63 -8.90
C GLN A 326 -7.85 9.92 -10.08
N ARG A 327 -8.64 8.95 -10.54
CA ARG A 327 -9.64 9.17 -11.61
C ARG A 327 -10.65 10.26 -11.28
N VAL A 328 -11.15 10.26 -10.05
CA VAL A 328 -12.08 11.31 -9.61
C VAL A 328 -11.37 12.66 -9.53
N LEU A 329 -10.14 12.72 -9.00
CA LEU A 329 -9.36 13.94 -8.84
C LEU A 329 -8.93 14.57 -10.16
N LEU A 330 -8.68 13.76 -11.18
CA LEU A 330 -8.35 14.19 -12.55
C LEU A 330 -9.61 14.41 -13.42
N GLN A 331 -10.80 14.41 -12.81
CA GLN A 331 -12.11 14.57 -13.49
C GLN A 331 -12.41 13.50 -14.55
N GLN A 332 -11.71 12.38 -14.50
CA GLN A 332 -12.05 11.21 -15.29
C GLN A 332 -13.21 10.48 -14.61
N HIS A 333 -14.26 10.16 -15.36
CA HIS A 333 -15.43 9.46 -14.82
C HIS A 333 -15.00 8.10 -14.26
N GLY A 334 -15.07 7.95 -12.95
CA GLY A 334 -14.67 6.75 -12.22
C GLY A 334 -15.81 6.17 -11.37
N PRO A 335 -15.69 4.93 -10.90
CA PRO A 335 -16.66 4.37 -9.98
C PRO A 335 -16.74 5.21 -8.71
N THR A 336 -17.93 5.24 -8.12
CA THR A 336 -18.20 5.94 -6.86
C THR A 336 -17.20 5.52 -5.79
N ILE A 337 -16.60 6.51 -5.10
CA ILE A 337 -15.72 6.25 -3.97
C ILE A 337 -16.50 5.46 -2.91
N SER A 338 -15.90 4.41 -2.36
CA SER A 338 -16.48 3.59 -1.31
C SER A 338 -17.00 4.42 -0.13
N ASP A 339 -18.05 3.96 0.56
CA ASP A 339 -18.66 4.64 1.73
C ASP A 339 -17.86 4.46 3.04
N ASN A 340 -16.56 4.19 2.95
CA ASN A 340 -15.69 4.06 4.12
C ASN A 340 -15.23 5.43 4.68
N PRO A 341 -14.72 5.50 5.92
CA PRO A 341 -14.30 6.74 6.56
C PRO A 341 -13.29 7.57 5.77
N ARG A 342 -12.27 6.93 5.16
CA ARG A 342 -11.27 7.63 4.36
C ARG A 342 -11.87 8.22 3.08
N ALA A 343 -12.67 7.43 2.37
CA ALA A 343 -13.31 7.86 1.14
C ALA A 343 -14.27 9.05 1.35
N LYS A 344 -14.96 9.10 2.49
CA LYS A 344 -15.79 10.28 2.87
C LYS A 344 -14.95 11.54 2.98
N ILE A 345 -13.79 11.48 3.64
CA ILE A 345 -12.89 12.64 3.77
C ILE A 345 -12.45 13.11 2.38
N VAL A 346 -11.98 12.19 1.53
CA VAL A 346 -11.50 12.51 0.18
C VAL A 346 -12.62 13.12 -0.67
N SER A 347 -13.81 12.52 -0.67
CA SER A 347 -14.97 13.02 -1.41
C SER A 347 -15.37 14.45 -0.99
N GLU A 348 -15.38 14.73 0.32
CA GLU A 348 -15.69 16.06 0.83
C GLU A 348 -14.63 17.10 0.46
N LEU A 349 -13.34 16.71 0.46
CA LEU A 349 -12.24 17.58 0.01
C LEU A 349 -12.34 17.86 -1.49
N GLN A 350 -12.68 16.87 -2.31
CA GLN A 350 -12.88 17.03 -3.75
C GLN A 350 -14.05 17.98 -4.05
N MET A 351 -15.20 17.76 -3.41
CA MET A 351 -16.33 18.67 -3.56
C MET A 351 -15.95 20.09 -3.12
N ALA A 352 -15.13 20.24 -2.08
CA ALA A 352 -14.65 21.55 -1.62
C ALA A 352 -13.77 22.27 -2.65
N GLN A 353 -13.13 21.56 -3.60
CA GLN A 353 -12.35 22.21 -4.66
C GLN A 353 -13.22 23.03 -5.62
N SER A 354 -14.41 22.57 -5.93
CA SER A 354 -15.34 23.28 -6.84
C SER A 354 -16.17 24.36 -6.15
N GLN A 355 -16.28 24.32 -4.81
CA GLN A 355 -17.14 25.22 -4.03
C GLN A 355 -16.41 26.47 -3.52
N ARG A 356 -17.20 27.52 -3.19
CA ARG A 356 -16.72 28.80 -2.61
C ARG A 356 -17.52 29.18 -1.35
N GLY A 357 -17.01 30.12 -0.58
CA GLY A 357 -17.71 30.69 0.55
C GLY A 357 -18.13 29.70 1.63
N GLN A 358 -19.37 29.76 2.09
CA GLN A 358 -19.89 28.95 3.18
C GLN A 358 -19.98 27.46 2.82
N ALA A 359 -20.38 27.11 1.58
CA ALA A 359 -20.48 25.74 1.13
C ALA A 359 -19.14 25.00 1.24
N ARG A 360 -18.05 25.64 0.84
CA ARG A 360 -16.70 25.10 0.97
C ARG A 360 -16.29 24.91 2.44
N ARG A 361 -16.60 25.88 3.30
CA ARG A 361 -16.31 25.77 4.73
C ARG A 361 -17.05 24.61 5.38
N ASN A 362 -18.32 24.40 5.03
CA ASN A 362 -19.13 23.28 5.53
C ASN A 362 -18.56 21.92 5.10
N LEU A 363 -18.08 21.80 3.85
CA LEU A 363 -17.44 20.58 3.35
C LEU A 363 -16.14 20.29 4.09
N PHE A 364 -15.29 21.30 4.29
CA PHE A 364 -14.08 21.16 5.09
C PHE A 364 -14.38 20.77 6.54
N GLU A 365 -15.40 21.34 7.16
CA GLU A 365 -15.81 20.96 8.53
C GLU A 365 -16.26 19.50 8.62
N ARG A 366 -17.00 19.00 7.63
CA ARG A 366 -17.41 17.60 7.58
C ARG A 366 -16.21 16.68 7.40
N ALA A 367 -15.31 16.97 6.45
CA ALA A 367 -14.06 16.24 6.26
C ALA A 367 -13.24 16.20 7.56
N LEU A 368 -13.11 17.34 8.23
CA LEU A 368 -12.41 17.45 9.50
C LEU A 368 -13.06 16.60 10.61
N SER A 369 -14.40 16.61 10.69
CA SER A 369 -15.14 15.82 11.68
C SER A 369 -14.98 14.32 11.48
N ASN A 370 -14.96 13.86 10.22
CA ASN A 370 -14.70 12.47 9.87
C ASN A 370 -13.27 12.06 10.22
N ALA A 371 -12.29 12.91 9.88
CA ALA A 371 -10.86 12.66 10.14
C ALA A 371 -10.49 12.68 11.63
N PHE A 372 -11.12 13.55 12.41
CA PHE A 372 -10.80 13.77 13.82
C PHE A 372 -10.93 12.50 14.69
N LYS A 373 -11.94 11.68 14.41
CA LYS A 373 -12.19 10.44 15.15
C LYS A 373 -11.02 9.47 15.08
N GLU A 374 -10.36 9.41 13.94
CA GLU A 374 -9.24 8.47 13.67
C GLU A 374 -7.87 9.16 13.69
N GLY A 375 -7.84 10.50 13.70
CA GLY A 375 -6.63 11.31 13.66
C GLY A 375 -5.99 11.38 12.27
N GLN A 376 -6.77 11.22 11.20
CA GLN A 376 -6.28 11.18 9.82
C GLN A 376 -5.82 12.55 9.33
N ILE A 377 -4.60 12.63 8.84
CA ILE A 377 -3.96 13.84 8.30
C ILE A 377 -3.60 13.64 6.82
N ALA A 378 -3.13 12.44 6.45
CA ALA A 378 -2.67 12.16 5.10
C ALA A 378 -3.68 12.51 4.00
N PRO A 379 -4.99 12.21 4.09
CA PRO A 379 -5.96 12.59 3.06
C PRO A 379 -6.01 14.08 2.76
N PHE A 380 -5.71 14.93 3.75
CA PHE A 380 -5.66 16.39 3.55
C PHE A 380 -4.39 16.83 2.80
N LEU A 381 -3.26 16.17 3.03
CA LEU A 381 -2.03 16.46 2.30
C LEU A 381 -2.10 15.95 0.86
N GLU A 382 -2.66 14.78 0.69
CA GLU A 382 -2.89 14.16 -0.62
C GLU A 382 -3.90 14.97 -1.48
N ASN A 383 -4.75 15.80 -0.82
CA ASN A 383 -5.71 16.69 -1.45
C ASN A 383 -5.49 18.17 -1.04
N ARG A 384 -4.21 18.56 -0.85
CA ARG A 384 -3.83 19.86 -0.29
C ARG A 384 -4.36 21.08 -1.05
N ASP A 385 -4.64 20.93 -2.34
CA ASP A 385 -5.22 22.01 -3.17
C ASP A 385 -6.64 22.40 -2.72
N ALA A 386 -7.39 21.45 -2.16
CA ALA A 386 -8.70 21.75 -1.57
C ALA A 386 -8.61 22.73 -0.39
N LEU A 387 -7.42 22.83 0.24
CA LEU A 387 -7.19 23.63 1.45
C LEU A 387 -6.58 25.01 1.17
N LEU A 388 -6.18 25.27 -0.07
CA LEU A 388 -5.61 26.57 -0.46
C LEU A 388 -6.56 27.71 -0.09
N GLY A 389 -6.04 28.70 0.64
CA GLY A 389 -6.82 29.87 1.09
C GLY A 389 -7.77 29.62 2.30
N LEU A 390 -7.88 28.38 2.83
CA LEU A 390 -8.69 28.11 4.02
C LEU A 390 -8.00 28.52 5.32
N SER A 391 -6.67 28.59 5.37
CA SER A 391 -5.90 28.92 6.57
C SER A 391 -6.30 30.29 7.18
N SER A 392 -6.58 31.28 6.34
CA SER A 392 -7.09 32.59 6.78
C SER A 392 -8.53 32.57 7.28
N GLN A 393 -9.31 31.58 6.87
CA GLN A 393 -10.74 31.47 7.14
C GLN A 393 -11.10 30.51 8.28
N ILE A 394 -10.15 29.73 8.78
CA ILE A 394 -10.43 28.66 9.77
C ILE A 394 -11.04 29.21 11.05
N LYS A 395 -10.60 30.38 11.51
CA LYS A 395 -11.15 31.05 12.69
C LYS A 395 -12.57 31.59 12.49
N SER A 396 -13.02 31.71 11.24
CA SER A 396 -14.38 32.17 10.92
C SER A 396 -15.40 31.03 10.90
N ILE A 397 -14.98 29.78 11.05
CA ILE A 397 -15.87 28.61 11.10
C ILE A 397 -16.46 28.50 12.51
N PRO A 398 -17.78 28.75 12.70
CA PRO A 398 -18.37 28.86 14.04
C PRO A 398 -18.27 27.59 14.87
N ALA A 399 -18.40 26.42 14.22
CA ALA A 399 -18.33 25.13 14.89
C ALA A 399 -16.92 24.83 15.45
N LEU A 400 -15.86 25.31 14.78
CA LEU A 400 -14.48 25.14 15.26
C LEU A 400 -14.17 26.06 16.46
N ARG A 401 -14.76 27.24 16.50
CA ARG A 401 -14.64 28.14 17.66
C ARG A 401 -15.17 27.51 18.94
N ARG A 402 -16.27 26.74 18.85
CA ARG A 402 -16.92 26.07 19.98
C ARG A 402 -16.21 24.77 20.39
N ARG A 403 -15.24 24.27 19.61
CA ARG A 403 -14.54 22.99 19.83
C ARG A 403 -13.02 23.20 19.77
N PRO A 404 -12.38 23.63 20.85
CA PRO A 404 -10.94 23.97 20.86
C PRO A 404 -10.01 22.82 20.44
N VAL A 405 -10.37 21.58 20.78
CA VAL A 405 -9.59 20.39 20.37
C VAL A 405 -9.63 20.18 18.87
N MET A 406 -10.80 20.33 18.26
CA MET A 406 -10.96 20.23 16.82
C MET A 406 -10.27 21.38 16.08
N LEU A 407 -10.28 22.61 16.66
CA LEU A 407 -9.53 23.74 16.12
C LEU A 407 -8.00 23.48 16.15
N ARG A 408 -7.48 22.90 17.23
CA ARG A 408 -6.05 22.50 17.29
C ARG A 408 -5.73 21.45 16.23
N PHE A 409 -6.59 20.47 16.03
CA PHE A 409 -6.42 19.45 14.98
C PHE A 409 -6.44 20.05 13.56
N ALA A 410 -7.38 20.95 13.29
CA ALA A 410 -7.45 21.69 12.04
C ALA A 410 -6.20 22.53 11.78
N ASN A 411 -5.69 23.23 12.80
CA ASN A 411 -4.44 23.99 12.70
C ASN A 411 -3.23 23.07 12.46
N LYS A 412 -3.19 21.90 13.08
CA LYS A 412 -2.15 20.88 12.80
C LYS A 412 -2.17 20.46 11.32
N ILE A 413 -3.34 20.14 10.77
CA ILE A 413 -3.51 19.79 9.36
C ILE A 413 -3.01 20.93 8.46
N LEU A 414 -3.47 22.17 8.68
CA LEU A 414 -3.07 23.30 7.84
C LEU A 414 -1.58 23.59 7.89
N LYS A 415 -0.96 23.43 9.07
CA LYS A 415 0.49 23.55 9.22
C LYS A 415 1.20 22.44 8.45
N SER A 416 0.75 21.19 8.55
CA SER A 416 1.32 20.07 7.82
C SER A 416 1.19 20.26 6.31
N VAL A 417 0.04 20.73 5.84
CA VAL A 417 -0.17 21.06 4.42
C VAL A 417 0.79 22.17 3.95
N ASP A 418 1.00 23.24 4.74
CA ASP A 418 1.95 24.27 4.34
C ASP A 418 3.39 23.74 4.32
N GLN A 419 3.77 22.90 5.27
CA GLN A 419 5.08 22.25 5.32
C GLN A 419 5.33 21.24 4.18
N SER A 420 4.28 20.60 3.66
CA SER A 420 4.36 19.60 2.59
C SER A 420 4.75 20.17 1.21
N TYR A 421 4.80 21.49 1.05
CA TYR A 421 5.35 22.14 -0.14
C TYR A 421 6.86 22.32 0.05
N VAL A 422 7.62 21.29 -0.25
CA VAL A 422 9.07 21.27 -0.11
C VAL A 422 9.70 22.10 -1.22
N ILE A 423 10.52 23.08 -0.85
CA ILE A 423 11.28 23.88 -1.83
C ILE A 423 12.58 23.13 -2.12
N PRO A 424 12.90 22.80 -3.39
CA PRO A 424 14.18 22.23 -3.75
C PRO A 424 15.36 23.06 -3.21
N GLU A 425 16.41 22.40 -2.74
CA GLU A 425 17.54 23.05 -2.08
C GLU A 425 18.17 24.16 -2.93
N THR A 426 18.28 23.94 -4.23
CA THR A 426 18.79 24.92 -5.20
C THR A 426 17.97 26.21 -5.20
N LEU A 427 16.63 26.09 -5.17
CA LEU A 427 15.72 27.26 -5.10
C LEU A 427 15.72 27.90 -3.71
N HIS A 428 15.86 27.08 -2.66
CA HIS A 428 15.96 27.58 -1.30
C HIS A 428 17.21 28.44 -1.11
N LYS A 429 18.36 28.01 -1.64
CA LYS A 429 19.63 28.75 -1.59
C LYS A 429 19.57 30.12 -2.27
N ILE A 430 18.78 30.28 -3.33
CA ILE A 430 18.61 31.56 -4.03
C ILE A 430 17.42 32.39 -3.49
N GLY A 431 16.80 31.96 -2.38
CA GLY A 431 15.83 32.75 -1.64
C GLY A 431 14.36 32.61 -2.10
N PHE A 432 13.99 31.51 -2.72
CA PHE A 432 12.57 31.25 -3.04
C PHE A 432 11.75 31.04 -1.77
N SER A 433 10.60 31.72 -1.73
CA SER A 433 9.55 31.41 -0.76
C SER A 433 8.65 30.25 -1.26
N ARG A 434 7.97 29.54 -0.36
CA ARG A 434 7.00 28.50 -0.71
C ARG A 434 5.90 28.99 -1.65
N ARG A 435 5.49 30.26 -1.52
CA ARG A 435 4.47 30.85 -2.42
C ARG A 435 5.01 31.01 -3.85
N GLN A 436 6.25 31.46 -3.99
CA GLN A 436 6.92 31.59 -5.29
C GLN A 436 7.14 30.20 -5.90
N TYR A 437 7.60 29.22 -5.10
CA TYR A 437 7.75 27.85 -5.57
C TYR A 437 6.44 27.27 -6.10
N ARG A 438 5.31 27.43 -5.38
CA ARG A 438 4.00 26.97 -5.86
C ARG A 438 3.62 27.57 -7.23
N VAL A 439 3.89 28.86 -7.42
CA VAL A 439 3.61 29.52 -8.70
C VAL A 439 4.49 28.95 -9.81
N VAL A 440 5.74 28.69 -9.52
CA VAL A 440 6.69 28.13 -10.49
C VAL A 440 6.36 26.67 -10.80
N ALA A 441 6.12 25.83 -9.79
CA ALA A 441 5.75 24.44 -9.99
C ALA A 441 4.52 24.28 -10.91
N ALA A 442 3.53 25.17 -10.78
CA ALA A 442 2.37 25.20 -11.67
C ALA A 442 2.68 25.63 -13.12
N LEU A 443 3.91 26.11 -13.42
CA LEU A 443 4.35 26.39 -14.80
C LEU A 443 4.72 25.12 -15.57
N GLN A 444 5.16 24.07 -14.89
CA GLN A 444 5.66 22.83 -15.52
C GLN A 444 4.62 22.23 -16.47
N GLY A 445 3.34 22.23 -16.07
CA GLY A 445 2.22 21.80 -16.92
C GLY A 445 1.74 22.80 -17.96
N GLY A 446 2.52 23.84 -18.30
CA GLY A 446 2.15 24.85 -19.33
C GLY A 446 1.04 25.83 -18.92
N ALA A 447 0.60 25.86 -17.67
CA ALA A 447 -0.56 26.61 -17.21
C ALA A 447 -0.40 28.14 -17.39
N THR A 448 -1.40 28.83 -17.92
CA THR A 448 -1.45 30.31 -18.02
C THR A 448 -1.58 30.95 -16.63
N ASN A 449 -1.26 32.25 -16.49
CA ASN A 449 -1.41 32.94 -15.20
C ASN A 449 -2.84 32.87 -14.66
N LYS A 450 -3.85 32.87 -15.53
CA LYS A 450 -5.25 32.70 -15.16
C LYS A 450 -5.54 31.32 -14.63
N GLN A 451 -4.96 30.28 -15.23
CA GLN A 451 -5.06 28.88 -14.75
C GLN A 451 -4.33 28.70 -13.43
N ILE A 452 -3.11 29.21 -13.29
CA ILE A 452 -2.34 29.22 -12.04
C ILE A 452 -3.13 29.93 -10.93
N ALA A 453 -3.69 31.10 -11.22
CA ALA A 453 -4.50 31.85 -10.26
C ALA A 453 -5.72 31.03 -9.77
N ARG A 454 -6.41 30.34 -10.68
CA ARG A 454 -7.51 29.42 -10.33
C ARG A 454 -7.02 28.25 -9.48
N GLN A 455 -5.94 27.61 -9.89
CA GLN A 455 -5.31 26.45 -9.24
C GLN A 455 -4.87 26.78 -7.81
N LEU A 456 -4.15 27.89 -7.65
CA LEU A 456 -3.64 28.35 -6.35
C LEU A 456 -4.66 29.18 -5.55
N ARG A 457 -5.89 29.35 -6.04
CA ARG A 457 -6.99 30.12 -5.43
C ARG A 457 -6.55 31.53 -5.01
N THR A 458 -5.91 32.20 -5.91
CA THR A 458 -5.44 33.58 -5.77
C THR A 458 -5.89 34.43 -6.96
N THR A 459 -5.42 35.67 -7.06
CA THR A 459 -5.69 36.53 -8.20
C THR A 459 -4.58 36.42 -9.24
N GLU A 460 -4.92 36.73 -10.50
CA GLU A 460 -3.91 36.79 -11.57
C GLU A 460 -2.83 37.86 -11.28
N ALA A 461 -3.23 38.95 -10.64
CA ALA A 461 -2.32 40.00 -10.19
C ALA A 461 -1.30 39.46 -9.17
N THR A 462 -1.76 38.62 -8.24
CA THR A 462 -0.84 37.95 -7.27
C THR A 462 0.13 36.99 -7.95
N VAL A 463 -0.33 36.24 -8.97
CA VAL A 463 0.54 35.36 -9.78
C VAL A 463 1.59 36.17 -10.49
N LYS A 464 1.21 37.25 -11.18
CA LYS A 464 2.13 38.19 -11.87
C LYS A 464 3.13 38.78 -10.88
N TYR A 465 2.71 39.20 -9.71
CA TYR A 465 3.60 39.71 -8.65
C TYR A 465 4.68 38.66 -8.26
N HIS A 466 4.27 37.44 -8.02
CA HIS A 466 5.22 36.37 -7.67
C HIS A 466 6.15 36.04 -8.82
N LEU A 467 5.66 35.96 -10.08
CA LEU A 467 6.51 35.75 -11.26
C LEU A 467 7.52 36.87 -11.47
N THR A 468 7.13 38.13 -11.33
CA THR A 468 8.06 39.26 -11.41
C THR A 468 9.17 39.15 -10.34
N SER A 469 8.81 38.77 -9.12
CA SER A 469 9.81 38.53 -8.07
C SER A 469 10.73 37.35 -8.40
N VAL A 470 10.19 36.27 -8.96
CA VAL A 470 10.95 35.10 -9.39
C VAL A 470 11.91 35.45 -10.52
N TYR A 471 11.46 36.16 -11.55
CA TYR A 471 12.31 36.63 -12.65
C TYR A 471 13.53 37.40 -12.13
N ARG A 472 13.32 38.28 -11.15
CA ARG A 472 14.40 39.04 -10.50
C ARG A 472 15.38 38.12 -9.76
N ILE A 473 14.87 37.14 -9.01
CA ILE A 473 15.71 36.19 -8.21
C ILE A 473 16.54 35.31 -9.13
N THR A 474 15.96 34.84 -10.25
CA THR A 474 16.63 33.95 -11.21
C THR A 474 17.40 34.68 -12.29
N SER A 475 17.35 36.02 -12.31
CA SER A 475 17.97 36.86 -13.34
C SER A 475 17.50 36.55 -14.75
N VAL A 476 16.25 36.13 -14.93
CA VAL A 476 15.60 35.91 -16.23
C VAL A 476 14.52 36.95 -16.49
N THR A 477 14.15 37.14 -17.76
CA THR A 477 13.18 38.20 -18.15
C THR A 477 11.90 37.62 -18.72
N LYS A 478 11.94 36.41 -19.26
CA LYS A 478 10.82 35.78 -19.97
C LYS A 478 10.42 34.45 -19.33
N ARG A 479 9.17 34.06 -19.55
CA ARG A 479 8.59 32.80 -19.04
C ARG A 479 9.37 31.57 -19.54
N LEU A 480 9.74 31.55 -20.82
CA LEU A 480 10.53 30.45 -21.41
C LEU A 480 11.88 30.33 -20.74
N GLU A 481 12.58 31.44 -20.55
CA GLU A 481 13.87 31.46 -19.85
C GLU A 481 13.77 30.92 -18.41
N LEU A 482 12.65 31.20 -17.72
CA LEU A 482 12.40 30.64 -16.40
C LEU A 482 12.19 29.13 -16.46
N ILE A 483 11.43 28.64 -17.42
CA ILE A 483 11.19 27.21 -17.61
C ILE A 483 12.52 26.51 -17.92
N GLU A 484 13.32 27.04 -18.82
CA GLU A 484 14.67 26.54 -19.15
C GLU A 484 15.58 26.55 -17.92
N PHE A 485 15.57 27.63 -17.13
CA PHE A 485 16.28 27.69 -15.85
C PHE A 485 15.89 26.56 -14.89
N MET A 486 14.59 26.23 -14.80
CA MET A 486 14.10 25.17 -13.95
C MET A 486 14.55 23.78 -14.43
N TYR A 487 14.52 23.52 -15.74
CA TYR A 487 15.07 22.26 -16.31
C TYR A 487 16.58 22.16 -16.12
N LYS A 488 17.33 23.22 -16.45
CA LYS A 488 18.79 23.24 -16.29
C LYS A 488 19.25 22.97 -14.86
N ASN A 489 18.48 23.44 -13.87
CA ASN A 489 18.76 23.22 -12.46
C ASN A 489 18.08 21.95 -11.91
N LYS A 490 17.53 21.09 -12.75
CA LYS A 490 16.83 19.85 -12.39
C LYS A 490 15.70 20.06 -11.37
N ILE A 491 15.03 21.21 -11.44
CA ILE A 491 13.83 21.50 -10.64
C ILE A 491 12.62 20.90 -11.35
N PHE A 492 12.52 21.11 -12.65
CA PHE A 492 11.64 20.38 -13.54
C PHE A 492 12.42 19.17 -14.07
N LEU A 493 11.72 18.05 -14.22
CA LEU A 493 12.29 16.84 -14.77
C LEU A 493 11.95 16.75 -16.25
N GLU A 494 12.93 16.36 -17.06
CA GLU A 494 12.70 15.94 -18.43
C GLU A 494 11.98 14.60 -18.41
N ASN A 495 10.99 14.44 -19.26
CA ASN A 495 10.21 13.20 -19.44
C ASN A 495 11.05 12.13 -20.15
#